data_94c24e196b51026f00cfeaa38821dec7
#
_entry.id   94c24e196b51026f00cfeaa38821dec7
#
_cell.length_a   1.000
_cell.length_b   1.000
_cell.length_c   1.000
_cell.angle_alpha   90.00
_cell.angle_beta   90.00
_cell.angle_gamma   90.00
#
_symmetry.space_group_name_H-M   'P 1'
#
loop_
_entity.id
_entity.type
_entity.pdbx_description
1 polymer ?
#
loop_
_entity_poly.entity_id
_entity_poly.type
_entity_poly.pdbx_seq_one_letter_code
_entity_poly.pdbx_strand_id
1 'polypeptide(L)'
;MGSEMCIRDRINSSKKTDLELMSSLIPEDILILVPEGKNYILRSAAVFSPSNWDLKSKINKSLDIIHEPVPGYEKTLSTKVNSFLNRLPASRIFERFNWSIYPSEKLFFHPRYPVSINKTNELFLRVERQTFRKLNDSSAIMFTIGVHNYPLMEVLKVKGAPDSLMSAIKVMPESIKMYKGLNVIEKTIKEKI
;
A
#
# COMPACT_ATOMS: atom_id res chain seq x y z
N MET A 1 -26.68 1.38 0.61
CA MET A 1 -27.20 2.28 1.69
C MET A 1 -26.32 2.32 2.94
N GLY A 2 -25.14 1.68 2.96
CA GLY A 2 -24.24 1.66 4.15
C GLY A 2 -23.10 2.68 4.15
N SER A 3 -22.75 3.30 3.02
CA SER A 3 -21.57 4.18 2.93
C SER A 3 -21.81 5.65 3.31
N GLU A 4 -22.99 6.18 3.07
CA GLU A 4 -23.29 7.59 3.39
C GLU A 4 -23.48 7.84 4.90
N MET A 5 -23.98 6.89 5.65
CA MET A 5 -24.18 7.02 7.11
C MET A 5 -22.83 7.03 7.86
N CYS A 6 -21.83 6.27 7.39
CA CYS A 6 -20.48 6.28 7.97
C CYS A 6 -19.72 7.60 7.79
N ILE A 7 -20.02 8.37 6.75
CA ILE A 7 -19.35 9.65 6.47
C ILE A 7 -19.87 10.75 7.39
N ARG A 8 -21.18 10.82 7.64
CA ARG A 8 -21.80 11.86 8.49
C ARG A 8 -21.36 11.79 9.95
N ASP A 9 -21.23 10.61 10.52
CA ASP A 9 -20.84 10.44 11.93
C ASP A 9 -19.36 10.75 12.19
N ARG A 10 -18.52 10.78 11.15
CA ARG A 10 -17.10 11.10 11.24
C ARG A 10 -16.77 12.60 11.21
N ILE A 11 -17.69 13.43 10.74
CA ILE A 11 -17.47 14.89 10.57
C ILE A 11 -17.68 15.68 11.88
N ASN A 12 -18.27 15.11 12.90
CA ASN A 12 -18.78 15.80 14.08
C ASN A 12 -17.78 15.91 15.24
N SER A 13 -16.49 16.21 15.02
CA SER A 13 -15.59 16.53 16.12
C SER A 13 -14.77 17.81 15.86
N SER A 14 -15.08 18.84 16.63
CA SER A 14 -14.46 20.17 16.62
C SER A 14 -12.97 20.23 17.02
N LYS A 15 -12.25 19.09 17.04
CA LYS A 15 -10.85 18.96 17.47
C LYS A 15 -9.95 18.16 16.53
N LYS A 16 -10.42 17.81 15.33
CA LYS A 16 -9.62 17.05 14.37
C LYS A 16 -8.71 17.97 13.56
N THR A 17 -7.50 17.51 13.29
CA THR A 17 -6.61 18.13 12.31
C THR A 17 -7.21 18.01 10.90
N ASP A 18 -6.80 18.88 9.96
CA ASP A 18 -7.25 18.81 8.57
C ASP A 18 -7.01 17.45 7.93
N LEU A 19 -5.89 16.81 8.25
CA LEU A 19 -5.59 15.46 7.76
C LEU A 19 -6.55 14.41 8.33
N GLU A 20 -6.88 14.47 9.61
CA GLU A 20 -7.86 13.56 10.23
C GLU A 20 -9.25 13.79 9.65
N LEU A 21 -9.60 15.03 9.35
CA LEU A 21 -10.85 15.34 8.68
C LEU A 21 -10.88 14.74 7.26
N MET A 22 -9.86 14.98 6.45
CA MET A 22 -9.74 14.43 5.11
C MET A 22 -9.80 12.90 5.12
N SER A 23 -9.05 12.25 6.01
CA SER A 23 -9.01 10.81 6.14
C SER A 23 -10.33 10.18 6.61
N SER A 24 -11.22 10.98 7.20
CA SER A 24 -12.56 10.52 7.57
C SER A 24 -13.56 10.56 6.41
N LEU A 25 -13.22 11.22 5.31
CA LEU A 25 -14.07 11.39 4.12
C LEU A 25 -13.80 10.37 3.00
N ILE A 26 -12.60 9.77 2.99
CA ILE A 26 -12.19 8.84 1.95
C ILE A 26 -11.69 7.52 2.57
N PRO A 27 -11.79 6.39 1.85
CA PRO A 27 -11.33 5.09 2.34
C PRO A 27 -9.82 4.88 2.21
N GLU A 28 -9.13 5.75 1.46
CA GLU A 28 -7.70 5.63 1.22
C GLU A 28 -6.87 6.06 2.42
N ASP A 29 -5.74 5.41 2.63
CA ASP A 29 -4.66 5.93 3.46
C ASP A 29 -4.09 7.19 2.80
N ILE A 30 -3.76 8.21 3.60
CA ILE A 30 -3.16 9.47 3.13
C ILE A 30 -1.79 9.64 3.77
N LEU A 31 -0.77 9.88 2.94
CA LEU A 31 0.59 10.15 3.37
C LEU A 31 1.09 11.44 2.71
N ILE A 32 1.73 12.31 3.50
CA ILE A 32 2.33 13.55 3.02
C ILE A 32 3.84 13.43 3.06
N LEU A 33 4.43 13.45 1.88
CA LEU A 33 5.88 13.39 1.66
C LEU A 33 6.38 14.79 1.37
N VAL A 34 7.37 15.25 2.13
CA VAL A 34 7.96 16.59 1.98
C VAL A 34 9.39 16.45 1.48
N PRO A 35 9.82 17.22 0.46
CA PRO A 35 11.19 17.19 -0.02
C PRO A 35 12.14 17.71 1.07
N GLU A 36 13.26 16.99 1.26
CA GLU A 36 14.37 17.39 2.13
C GLU A 36 15.69 17.02 1.48
N GLY A 37 16.40 18.02 0.94
CA GLY A 37 17.57 17.80 0.13
C GLY A 37 17.25 17.01 -1.16
N LYS A 38 17.86 15.85 -1.31
CA LYS A 38 17.62 14.95 -2.47
C LYS A 38 16.53 13.90 -2.20
N ASN A 39 16.01 13.80 -0.97
CA ASN A 39 15.08 12.77 -0.52
C ASN A 39 13.70 13.36 -0.21
N TYR A 40 12.75 12.48 0.00
CA TYR A 40 11.43 12.80 0.54
C TYR A 40 11.29 12.17 1.93
N ILE A 41 10.72 12.94 2.85
CA ILE A 41 10.47 12.55 4.25
C ILE A 41 8.97 12.39 4.44
N LEU A 42 8.54 11.32 5.11
CA LEU A 42 7.14 11.16 5.54
C LEU A 42 6.87 12.07 6.74
N ARG A 43 6.18 13.19 6.52
CA ARG A 43 5.91 14.19 7.56
C ARG A 43 4.58 14.03 8.26
N SER A 44 3.57 13.56 7.56
CA SER A 44 2.24 13.38 8.12
C SER A 44 1.55 12.20 7.41
N ALA A 45 0.73 11.44 8.14
CA ALA A 45 -0.06 10.37 7.54
C ALA A 45 -1.27 10.01 8.40
N ALA A 46 -2.31 9.53 7.71
CA ALA A 46 -3.43 8.81 8.30
C ALA A 46 -3.52 7.44 7.59
N VAL A 47 -3.27 6.36 8.34
CA VAL A 47 -3.16 5.00 7.81
C VAL A 47 -4.10 4.08 8.54
N PHE A 48 -5.02 3.47 7.80
CA PHE A 48 -6.04 2.54 8.31
C PHE A 48 -5.80 1.11 7.81
N SER A 49 -5.05 0.98 6.72
CA SER A 49 -4.83 -0.29 6.03
C SER A 49 -3.34 -0.63 5.89
N PRO A 50 -2.54 -0.62 6.98
CA PRO A 50 -1.13 -0.88 6.90
C PRO A 50 -0.86 -2.32 6.43
N SER A 51 0.16 -2.50 5.58
CA SER A 51 0.60 -3.79 5.08
C SER A 51 1.79 -4.29 5.91
N ASN A 52 1.54 -4.67 7.17
CA ASN A 52 2.53 -5.17 8.12
C ASN A 52 3.66 -4.18 8.47
N TRP A 53 3.30 -2.91 8.67
CA TRP A 53 4.22 -1.87 9.12
C TRP A 53 3.57 -0.95 10.16
N ASP A 54 4.41 -0.26 10.96
CA ASP A 54 3.98 0.67 12.00
C ASP A 54 4.29 2.10 11.59
N LEU A 55 3.25 2.94 11.47
CA LEU A 55 3.37 4.35 11.13
C LEU A 55 4.31 5.10 12.08
N LYS A 56 4.24 4.82 13.39
CA LYS A 56 5.07 5.50 14.39
C LYS A 56 6.57 5.31 14.14
N SER A 57 6.95 4.17 13.58
CA SER A 57 8.35 3.88 13.24
C SER A 57 8.81 4.55 11.94
N LYS A 58 7.87 5.04 11.11
CA LYS A 58 8.14 5.57 9.77
C LYS A 58 7.99 7.09 9.68
N ILE A 59 7.23 7.70 10.57
CA ILE A 59 7.05 9.16 10.58
C ILE A 59 8.40 9.86 10.79
N ASN A 60 8.63 10.96 10.08
CA ASN A 60 9.88 11.73 10.04
C ASN A 60 11.10 10.94 9.49
N LYS A 61 10.87 9.84 8.78
CA LYS A 61 11.93 9.09 8.10
C LYS A 61 11.92 9.34 6.60
N SER A 62 13.09 9.22 5.98
CA SER A 62 13.23 9.27 4.53
C SER A 62 12.62 8.03 3.88
N LEU A 63 12.26 8.14 2.60
CA LEU A 63 11.79 6.98 1.84
C LEU A 63 12.81 5.84 1.82
N ASP A 64 14.09 6.13 1.85
CA ASP A 64 15.15 5.11 1.90
C ASP A 64 15.09 4.30 3.18
N ILE A 65 14.95 4.97 4.34
CA ILE A 65 14.79 4.31 5.64
C ILE A 65 13.45 3.56 5.72
N ILE A 66 12.37 4.14 5.17
CA ILE A 66 11.06 3.50 5.16
C ILE A 66 11.11 2.18 4.38
N HIS A 67 11.83 2.16 3.24
CA HIS A 67 11.92 1.01 2.35
C HIS A 67 13.17 0.14 2.57
N GLU A 68 13.96 0.37 3.61
CA GLU A 68 15.10 -0.48 3.97
C GLU A 68 14.77 -1.99 3.98
N PRO A 69 13.59 -2.43 4.49
CA PRO A 69 13.23 -3.84 4.43
C PRO A 69 12.98 -4.40 3.02
N VAL A 70 12.82 -3.53 2.00
CA VAL A 70 12.58 -3.97 0.61
C VAL A 70 13.90 -4.37 -0.04
N PRO A 71 14.08 -5.63 -0.45
CA PRO A 71 15.34 -6.09 -1.02
C PRO A 71 15.78 -5.26 -2.23
N GLY A 72 17.00 -4.73 -2.16
CA GLY A 72 17.60 -3.97 -3.26
C GLY A 72 17.05 -2.55 -3.47
N TYR A 73 16.15 -2.05 -2.62
CA TYR A 73 15.55 -0.72 -2.79
C TYR A 73 16.60 0.38 -2.94
N GLU A 74 17.52 0.48 -2.01
CA GLU A 74 18.54 1.53 -2.00
C GLU A 74 19.36 1.55 -3.30
N LYS A 75 19.82 0.37 -3.74
CA LYS A 75 20.70 0.24 -4.92
C LYS A 75 19.99 0.45 -6.25
N THR A 76 18.72 0.09 -6.35
CA THR A 76 18.03 0.00 -7.65
C THR A 76 16.87 0.97 -7.80
N LEU A 77 16.20 1.36 -6.72
CA LEU A 77 14.95 2.12 -6.75
C LEU A 77 15.05 3.52 -6.14
N SER A 78 15.85 3.73 -5.08
CA SER A 78 15.91 4.99 -4.34
C SER A 78 16.06 6.21 -5.25
N THR A 79 17.14 6.24 -6.07
CA THR A 79 17.41 7.37 -6.98
C THR A 79 16.27 7.55 -8.01
N LYS A 80 15.71 6.45 -8.52
CA LYS A 80 14.60 6.51 -9.50
C LYS A 80 13.32 7.05 -8.89
N VAL A 81 12.99 6.62 -7.66
CA VAL A 81 11.81 7.08 -6.94
C VAL A 81 11.93 8.56 -6.61
N ASN A 82 13.05 9.00 -6.03
CA ASN A 82 13.26 10.40 -5.71
C ASN A 82 13.25 11.28 -6.98
N SER A 83 13.89 10.83 -8.07
CA SER A 83 13.84 11.52 -9.37
C SER A 83 12.42 11.61 -9.94
N PHE A 84 11.63 10.56 -9.81
CA PHE A 84 10.24 10.54 -10.24
C PHE A 84 9.43 11.57 -9.47
N LEU A 85 9.49 11.55 -8.13
CA LEU A 85 8.75 12.48 -7.27
C LEU A 85 9.14 13.93 -7.52
N ASN A 86 10.44 14.22 -7.71
CA ASN A 86 10.92 15.56 -8.03
C ASN A 86 10.35 16.11 -9.35
N ARG A 87 10.20 15.25 -10.36
CA ARG A 87 9.71 15.62 -11.71
C ARG A 87 8.19 15.57 -11.87
N LEU A 88 7.44 15.16 -10.83
CA LEU A 88 5.99 15.16 -10.90
C LEU A 88 5.45 16.56 -11.20
N PRO A 89 4.65 16.74 -12.28
CA PRO A 89 3.97 18.00 -12.51
C PRO A 89 2.76 18.10 -11.55
N ALA A 90 2.54 19.29 -10.99
CA ALA A 90 1.42 19.52 -10.07
C ALA A 90 0.04 19.43 -10.77
N SER A 91 0.01 19.57 -12.10
CA SER A 91 -1.21 19.49 -12.92
C SER A 91 -1.73 18.07 -13.16
N ARG A 92 -1.00 17.02 -12.76
CA ARG A 92 -1.36 15.63 -13.03
C ARG A 92 -1.32 14.78 -11.78
N ILE A 93 -2.18 13.77 -11.75
CA ILE A 93 -2.17 12.67 -10.79
C ILE A 93 -1.55 11.46 -11.49
N PHE A 94 -0.62 10.80 -10.82
CA PHE A 94 -0.03 9.56 -11.30
C PHE A 94 -0.57 8.41 -10.45
N GLU A 95 -0.78 7.28 -11.09
CA GLU A 95 -1.33 6.09 -10.48
C GLU A 95 -0.43 4.90 -10.76
N ARG A 96 -0.31 4.01 -9.77
CA ARG A 96 0.26 2.68 -9.94
C ARG A 96 -0.47 1.68 -9.06
N PHE A 97 -0.28 0.41 -9.37
CA PHE A 97 -0.79 -0.68 -8.57
C PHE A 97 0.36 -1.49 -7.97
N ASN A 98 0.20 -1.85 -6.70
CA ASN A 98 1.00 -2.87 -6.04
C ASN A 98 0.06 -4.01 -5.63
N TRP A 99 0.61 -5.22 -5.48
CA TRP A 99 -0.19 -6.35 -5.05
C TRP A 99 0.61 -7.32 -4.19
N SER A 100 -0.10 -8.08 -3.39
CA SER A 100 0.43 -9.14 -2.54
C SER A 100 -0.67 -10.17 -2.27
N ILE A 101 -0.32 -11.32 -1.68
CA ILE A 101 -1.29 -12.31 -1.28
C ILE A 101 -1.24 -12.44 0.24
N TYR A 102 -2.41 -12.37 0.87
CA TYR A 102 -2.57 -12.40 2.32
C TYR A 102 -3.48 -13.55 2.75
N PRO A 103 -3.25 -14.13 3.94
CA PRO A 103 -4.08 -15.22 4.48
C PRO A 103 -5.32 -14.70 5.24
N SER A 104 -5.79 -13.51 4.93
CA SER A 104 -6.94 -12.89 5.61
C SER A 104 -7.52 -11.75 4.77
N GLU A 105 -8.83 -11.55 4.88
CA GLU A 105 -9.57 -10.42 4.28
C GLU A 105 -9.33 -9.08 5.00
N LYS A 106 -8.79 -9.10 6.21
CA LYS A 106 -8.59 -7.89 7.00
C LYS A 106 -7.76 -6.87 6.23
N LEU A 107 -8.08 -5.59 6.40
CA LEU A 107 -7.30 -4.49 5.81
C LEU A 107 -6.12 -4.09 6.70
N PHE A 108 -6.29 -4.20 8.02
CA PHE A 108 -5.29 -3.79 8.99
C PHE A 108 -4.33 -4.94 9.32
N PHE A 109 -3.08 -4.84 8.85
CA PHE A 109 -1.99 -5.71 9.22
C PHE A 109 -0.89 -4.89 9.90
N HIS A 110 -0.62 -5.19 11.16
CA HIS A 110 0.35 -4.44 11.96
C HIS A 110 1.30 -5.41 12.69
N PRO A 111 2.62 -5.13 12.76
CA PRO A 111 3.59 -6.05 13.37
C PRO A 111 3.28 -6.45 14.82
N ARG A 112 2.63 -5.56 15.57
CA ARG A 112 2.23 -5.84 16.98
C ARG A 112 0.99 -6.73 17.09
N TYR A 113 0.24 -6.90 16.01
CA TYR A 113 -1.00 -7.66 15.99
C TYR A 113 -0.94 -8.68 14.86
N PRO A 114 -0.11 -9.74 15.01
CA PRO A 114 0.02 -10.74 13.96
C PRO A 114 -1.33 -11.35 13.65
N VAL A 115 -1.64 -11.45 12.37
CA VAL A 115 -2.87 -12.10 11.93
C VAL A 115 -2.67 -13.60 12.04
N SER A 116 -3.51 -14.27 12.83
CA SER A 116 -3.59 -15.72 12.82
C SER A 116 -4.01 -16.17 11.42
N ILE A 117 -3.25 -17.07 10.83
CA ILE A 117 -3.68 -17.76 9.59
C ILE A 117 -4.97 -18.50 9.95
N ASN A 118 -6.08 -18.13 9.36
CA ASN A 118 -7.34 -18.80 9.58
C ASN A 118 -7.20 -20.27 9.17
N LYS A 119 -7.83 -21.19 9.92
CA LYS A 119 -7.85 -22.63 9.64
C LYS A 119 -8.46 -23.00 8.26
N THR A 120 -9.10 -22.03 7.61
CA THR A 120 -9.75 -22.18 6.30
C THR A 120 -8.80 -22.14 5.12
N ASN A 121 -7.52 -21.80 5.31
CA ASN A 121 -6.55 -21.62 4.21
C ASN A 121 -7.05 -20.69 3.08
N GLU A 122 -7.95 -19.76 3.41
CA GLU A 122 -8.41 -18.76 2.45
C GLU A 122 -7.31 -17.75 2.19
N LEU A 123 -7.04 -17.52 0.91
CA LEU A 123 -6.08 -16.54 0.45
C LEU A 123 -6.81 -15.39 -0.25
N PHE A 124 -6.26 -14.20 -0.10
CA PHE A 124 -6.80 -12.98 -0.68
C PHE A 124 -5.72 -12.28 -1.51
N LEU A 125 -6.08 -11.92 -2.73
CA LEU A 125 -5.28 -10.98 -3.52
C LEU A 125 -5.55 -9.57 -2.97
N ARG A 126 -4.53 -8.98 -2.33
CA ARG A 126 -4.54 -7.61 -1.85
C ARG A 126 -3.96 -6.71 -2.92
N VAL A 127 -4.76 -5.78 -3.41
CA VAL A 127 -4.36 -4.80 -4.40
C VAL A 127 -4.33 -3.43 -3.76
N GLU A 128 -3.24 -2.71 -3.92
CA GLU A 128 -3.06 -1.33 -3.49
C GLU A 128 -3.07 -0.43 -4.72
N ARG A 129 -4.13 0.34 -4.87
CA ARG A 129 -4.18 1.45 -5.82
C ARG A 129 -3.48 2.65 -5.19
N GLN A 130 -2.34 3.02 -5.74
CA GLN A 130 -1.48 4.07 -5.20
C GLN A 130 -1.51 5.30 -6.11
N THR A 131 -1.83 6.49 -5.56
CA THR A 131 -1.80 7.72 -6.33
C THR A 131 -0.80 8.72 -5.78
N PHE A 132 -0.21 9.52 -6.65
CA PHE A 132 0.77 10.55 -6.34
C PHE A 132 0.32 11.87 -6.94
N ARG A 133 0.20 12.90 -6.11
CA ARG A 133 -0.11 14.26 -6.53
C ARG A 133 0.84 15.25 -5.88
N LYS A 134 1.54 16.04 -6.68
CA LYS A 134 2.32 17.17 -6.17
C LYS A 134 1.39 18.30 -5.78
N LEU A 135 1.59 18.85 -4.58
CA LEU A 135 0.84 20.01 -4.09
C LEU A 135 1.49 21.30 -4.61
N ASN A 136 0.67 22.23 -5.10
CA ASN A 136 1.14 23.41 -5.83
C ASN A 136 2.07 24.30 -5.01
N ASP A 137 1.75 24.52 -3.74
CA ASP A 137 2.37 25.58 -2.94
C ASP A 137 3.58 25.13 -2.11
N SER A 138 3.85 23.82 -2.05
CA SER A 138 4.86 23.29 -1.12
C SER A 138 5.83 22.28 -1.71
N SER A 139 5.68 21.92 -2.98
CA SER A 139 6.39 20.78 -3.59
C SER A 139 6.22 19.43 -2.84
N ALA A 140 5.39 19.39 -1.81
CA ALA A 140 5.04 18.15 -1.13
C ALA A 140 4.25 17.23 -2.05
N ILE A 141 4.33 15.93 -1.79
CA ILE A 141 3.58 14.91 -2.51
C ILE A 141 2.49 14.39 -1.57
N MET A 142 1.24 14.48 -1.98
CA MET A 142 0.17 13.69 -1.41
C MET A 142 0.20 12.31 -2.07
N PHE A 143 0.44 11.30 -1.25
CA PHE A 143 0.44 9.90 -1.65
C PHE A 143 -0.76 9.23 -0.98
N THR A 144 -1.64 8.59 -1.78
CA THR A 144 -2.79 7.85 -1.25
C THR A 144 -2.70 6.38 -1.59
N ILE A 145 -3.25 5.53 -0.73
CA ILE A 145 -3.28 4.09 -0.92
C ILE A 145 -4.70 3.59 -0.69
N GLY A 146 -5.40 3.24 -1.76
CA GLY A 146 -6.67 2.50 -1.70
C GLY A 146 -6.40 1.00 -1.67
N VAL A 147 -6.84 0.32 -0.63
CA VAL A 147 -6.60 -1.12 -0.45
C VAL A 147 -7.87 -1.91 -0.74
N HIS A 148 -7.74 -2.93 -1.61
CA HIS A 148 -8.81 -3.84 -1.99
C HIS A 148 -8.36 -5.28 -1.80
N ASN A 149 -9.18 -6.10 -1.12
CA ASN A 149 -8.94 -7.52 -0.93
C ASN A 149 -9.97 -8.32 -1.72
N TYR A 150 -9.49 -9.25 -2.53
CA TYR A 150 -10.32 -10.15 -3.33
C TYR A 150 -10.04 -11.60 -2.94
N PRO A 151 -11.04 -12.43 -2.65
CA PRO A 151 -10.82 -13.87 -2.45
C PRO A 151 -10.06 -14.44 -3.65
N LEU A 152 -8.91 -15.07 -3.40
CA LEU A 152 -8.04 -15.55 -4.48
C LEU A 152 -8.76 -16.54 -5.41
N MET A 153 -9.61 -17.39 -4.85
CA MET A 153 -10.39 -18.34 -5.64
C MET A 153 -11.35 -17.67 -6.62
N GLU A 154 -11.90 -16.49 -6.27
CA GLU A 154 -12.74 -15.73 -7.21
C GLU A 154 -11.90 -15.07 -8.32
N VAL A 155 -10.72 -14.59 -7.97
CA VAL A 155 -9.76 -14.04 -8.95
C VAL A 155 -9.34 -15.12 -9.96
N LEU A 156 -9.08 -16.33 -9.51
CA LEU A 156 -8.66 -17.44 -10.37
C LEU A 156 -9.74 -17.91 -11.34
N LYS A 157 -11.01 -17.59 -11.12
CA LYS A 157 -12.12 -17.85 -12.08
C LYS A 157 -12.13 -16.86 -13.25
N VAL A 158 -11.46 -15.73 -13.12
CA VAL A 158 -11.40 -14.72 -14.20
C VAL A 158 -10.49 -15.22 -15.31
N LYS A 159 -11.00 -15.23 -16.55
CA LYS A 159 -10.26 -15.71 -17.73
C LYS A 159 -8.90 -15.02 -17.87
N GLY A 160 -7.83 -15.79 -17.89
CA GLY A 160 -6.45 -15.33 -18.03
C GLY A 160 -5.80 -14.84 -16.73
N ALA A 161 -6.54 -14.69 -15.62
CA ALA A 161 -5.97 -14.27 -14.34
C ALA A 161 -5.00 -15.30 -13.76
N PRO A 162 -5.25 -16.64 -13.79
CA PRO A 162 -4.29 -17.63 -13.33
C PRO A 162 -2.94 -17.50 -14.04
N ASP A 163 -2.94 -17.47 -15.37
CA ASP A 163 -1.72 -17.39 -16.18
C ASP A 163 -0.96 -16.09 -15.93
N SER A 164 -1.68 -14.97 -15.83
CA SER A 164 -1.09 -13.66 -15.54
C SER A 164 -0.46 -13.62 -14.15
N LEU A 165 -1.13 -14.16 -13.14
CA LEU A 165 -0.63 -14.24 -11.77
C LEU A 165 0.62 -15.12 -11.69
N MET A 166 0.58 -16.31 -12.28
CA MET A 166 1.73 -17.22 -12.31
C MET A 166 2.92 -16.63 -13.07
N SER A 167 2.67 -15.97 -14.19
CA SER A 167 3.71 -15.28 -14.95
C SER A 167 4.36 -14.16 -14.13
N ALA A 168 3.56 -13.36 -13.43
CA ALA A 168 4.06 -12.31 -12.55
C ALA A 168 4.91 -12.85 -11.39
N ILE A 169 4.49 -13.96 -10.76
CA ILE A 169 5.25 -14.60 -9.70
C ILE A 169 6.57 -15.20 -10.27
N LYS A 170 6.52 -15.84 -11.42
CA LYS A 170 7.68 -16.50 -12.04
C LYS A 170 8.83 -15.53 -12.35
N VAL A 171 8.51 -14.33 -12.85
CA VAL A 171 9.55 -13.32 -13.19
C VAL A 171 10.03 -12.50 -12.00
N MET A 172 9.38 -12.65 -10.85
CA MET A 172 9.74 -11.89 -9.64
C MET A 172 11.05 -12.44 -9.05
N PRO A 173 12.02 -11.56 -8.67
CA PRO A 173 13.23 -11.97 -7.98
C PRO A 173 12.92 -12.75 -6.69
N GLU A 174 13.70 -13.77 -6.39
CA GLU A 174 13.46 -14.64 -5.23
C GLU A 174 13.43 -13.86 -3.90
N SER A 175 14.33 -12.88 -3.75
CA SER A 175 14.34 -12.00 -2.57
C SER A 175 13.04 -11.20 -2.40
N ILE A 176 12.39 -10.80 -3.50
CA ILE A 176 11.10 -10.11 -3.47
C ILE A 176 9.97 -11.10 -3.17
N LYS A 177 10.01 -12.32 -3.69
CA LYS A 177 9.05 -13.38 -3.33
C LYS A 177 9.09 -13.67 -1.84
N MET A 178 10.29 -13.82 -1.27
CA MET A 178 10.49 -14.02 0.16
C MET A 178 9.94 -12.83 0.97
N TYR A 179 10.29 -11.61 0.58
CA TYR A 179 9.79 -10.39 1.23
C TYR A 179 8.27 -10.29 1.23
N LYS A 180 7.62 -10.70 0.13
CA LYS A 180 6.16 -10.73 -0.01
C LYS A 180 5.50 -12.00 0.56
N GLY A 181 6.26 -12.95 1.09
CA GLY A 181 5.75 -14.23 1.59
C GLY A 181 5.19 -15.16 0.49
N LEU A 182 5.49 -14.89 -0.78
CA LEU A 182 4.94 -15.64 -1.91
C LEU A 182 5.55 -17.04 -2.07
N ASN A 183 6.76 -17.28 -1.58
CA ASN A 183 7.41 -18.58 -1.57
C ASN A 183 6.60 -19.66 -0.83
N VAL A 184 5.95 -19.28 0.28
CA VAL A 184 5.07 -20.20 1.03
C VAL A 184 3.74 -20.43 0.31
N ILE A 185 3.24 -19.38 -0.35
CA ILE A 185 1.92 -19.35 -0.98
C ILE A 185 1.97 -19.97 -2.41
N GLU A 186 3.11 -19.91 -3.09
CA GLU A 186 3.26 -20.39 -4.46
C GLU A 186 2.84 -21.87 -4.62
N LYS A 187 3.19 -22.72 -3.64
CA LYS A 187 2.77 -24.12 -3.62
C LYS A 187 1.25 -24.24 -3.56
N THR A 188 0.62 -23.49 -2.64
CA THR A 188 -0.83 -23.49 -2.48
C THR A 188 -1.55 -22.98 -3.72
N ILE A 189 -0.98 -21.98 -4.41
CA ILE A 189 -1.55 -21.47 -5.67
C ILE A 189 -1.49 -22.54 -6.75
N LYS A 190 -0.33 -23.23 -6.91
CA LYS A 190 -0.15 -24.30 -7.90
C LYS A 190 -1.09 -25.49 -7.68
N GLU A 191 -1.46 -25.77 -6.42
CA GLU A 191 -2.41 -26.84 -6.08
C GLU A 191 -3.87 -26.46 -6.37
N LYS A 192 -4.16 -25.17 -6.57
CA LYS A 192 -5.52 -24.63 -6.76
C LYS A 192 -5.82 -24.18 -8.20
N ILE A 193 -4.80 -24.17 -9.08
CA ILE A 193 -4.92 -23.91 -10.51
C ILE A 193 -4.89 -25.24 -11.26
#